data_c8d45731c3db30c91ee76fd87846bed7
#
_entry.id   c8d45731c3db30c91ee76fd87846bed7
#
_cell.length_a   1.000
_cell.length_b   1.000
_cell.length_c   1.000
_cell.angle_alpha   90.00
_cell.angle_beta   90.00
_cell.angle_gamma   90.00
#
_symmetry.space_group_name_H-M   'P 1'
#
loop_
_entity.id
_entity.type
_entity.pdbx_description
1 polymer ?
#
loop_
_entity_poly.entity_id
_entity_poly.type
_entity_poly.pdbx_seq_one_letter_code
_entity_poly.pdbx_strand_id
1 'polypeptide(L)'
;GVVALIADSLYADANMKTPSEKVARELLKDVLLGTNNKDHLVIVTTFASQIARLKSIIEFGKKMRRKIIFLGRSLHKYVTAAENINIVNFSKDVELVGYASQVRKKLKEIEKNPSKYLVVCTGNQGEPRAVLTRLALSELPFHFKPGDHVVFSCRVIPAPINIANRTMLEEKLKAKGVRIFRDIHSSGHAAREDLRDLIHLVKPKHLFPAHGDITKLTPMAGLAAELGYTLGKDVHLMRDGQFIEIE
;
A
#
# COMPACT_ATOMS: atom_id res chain seq x y z
N GLY A 1 -16.98 -30.48 0.84
CA GLY A 1 -16.42 -29.53 -0.12
C GLY A 1 -16.91 -28.12 0.17
N VAL A 2 -16.27 -27.12 -0.42
CA VAL A 2 -16.70 -25.70 -0.29
C VAL A 2 -17.94 -25.49 -1.17
N VAL A 3 -19.02 -25.00 -0.57
CA VAL A 3 -20.26 -24.73 -1.31
C VAL A 3 -20.12 -23.47 -2.15
N ALA A 4 -19.64 -22.36 -1.56
CA ALA A 4 -19.50 -21.08 -2.24
C ALA A 4 -18.11 -20.47 -2.00
N LEU A 5 -17.49 -19.93 -3.05
CA LEU A 5 -16.29 -19.12 -3.01
C LEU A 5 -16.62 -17.70 -3.50
N ILE A 6 -16.50 -16.71 -2.63
CA ILE A 6 -16.54 -15.30 -3.00
C ILE A 6 -15.08 -14.87 -3.18
N ALA A 7 -14.70 -14.49 -4.40
CA ALA A 7 -13.30 -14.19 -4.73
C ALA A 7 -13.12 -12.78 -5.31
N ASP A 8 -12.08 -12.10 -4.83
CA ASP A 8 -11.62 -10.83 -5.38
C ASP A 8 -11.22 -11.00 -6.86
N SER A 9 -11.81 -10.21 -7.74
CA SER A 9 -11.63 -10.31 -9.19
C SER A 9 -10.89 -9.11 -9.80
N LEU A 10 -10.33 -8.24 -8.96
CA LEU A 10 -9.75 -6.95 -9.41
C LEU A 10 -8.69 -7.11 -10.51
N TYR A 11 -7.89 -8.18 -10.46
CA TYR A 11 -6.83 -8.49 -11.43
C TYR A 11 -7.07 -9.83 -12.16
N ALA A 12 -8.32 -10.27 -12.26
CA ALA A 12 -8.66 -11.48 -13.02
C ALA A 12 -8.40 -11.37 -14.54
N ASP A 13 -8.25 -10.15 -15.05
CA ASP A 13 -7.84 -9.82 -16.41
C ASP A 13 -6.32 -9.87 -16.65
N ALA A 14 -5.51 -9.91 -15.60
CA ALA A 14 -4.05 -9.88 -15.70
C ALA A 14 -3.48 -11.31 -15.81
N ASN A 15 -3.03 -11.70 -17.01
CA ASN A 15 -2.45 -13.02 -17.30
C ASN A 15 -1.06 -13.19 -16.65
N MET A 16 -1.01 -13.19 -15.32
CA MET A 16 0.23 -13.33 -14.54
C MET A 16 -0.07 -13.89 -13.15
N LYS A 17 0.97 -14.29 -12.43
CA LYS A 17 0.94 -14.42 -10.96
C LYS A 17 1.29 -13.08 -10.32
N THR A 18 0.63 -12.76 -9.22
CA THR A 18 0.96 -11.57 -8.44
C THR A 18 2.38 -11.70 -7.87
N PRO A 19 3.28 -10.75 -8.13
CA PRO A 19 4.62 -10.76 -7.54
C PRO A 19 4.55 -10.76 -6.02
N SER A 20 5.37 -11.56 -5.37
CA SER A 20 5.42 -11.63 -3.91
C SER A 20 5.93 -10.33 -3.28
N GLU A 21 5.66 -10.11 -2.00
CA GLU A 21 6.20 -8.98 -1.23
C GLU A 21 7.74 -8.91 -1.25
N LYS A 22 8.43 -10.03 -1.53
CA LYS A 22 9.88 -10.06 -1.74
C LYS A 22 10.33 -9.15 -2.88
N VAL A 23 9.55 -9.05 -3.96
CA VAL A 23 9.85 -8.15 -5.10
C VAL A 23 9.80 -6.70 -4.64
N ALA A 24 8.75 -6.30 -3.95
CA ALA A 24 8.65 -4.95 -3.42
C ALA A 24 9.74 -4.63 -2.39
N ARG A 25 10.18 -5.63 -1.61
CA ARG A 25 11.32 -5.48 -0.70
C ARG A 25 12.62 -5.21 -1.46
N GLU A 26 12.92 -5.93 -2.54
CA GLU A 26 14.14 -5.67 -3.33
C GLU A 26 14.08 -4.29 -4.02
N LEU A 27 12.93 -3.89 -4.57
CA LEU A 27 12.74 -2.53 -5.10
C LEU A 27 12.99 -1.45 -4.03
N LEU A 28 12.49 -1.65 -2.82
CA LEU A 28 12.76 -0.75 -1.68
C LEU A 28 14.25 -0.68 -1.36
N LYS A 29 14.94 -1.82 -1.34
CA LYS A 29 16.38 -1.91 -1.09
C LYS A 29 17.16 -1.10 -2.12
N ASP A 30 16.85 -1.26 -3.40
CA ASP A 30 17.52 -0.55 -4.49
C ASP A 30 17.35 0.97 -4.36
N VAL A 31 16.16 1.44 -3.98
CA VAL A 31 15.91 2.86 -3.79
C VAL A 31 16.54 3.38 -2.49
N LEU A 32 16.36 2.69 -1.37
CA LEU A 32 16.80 3.19 -0.06
C LEU A 32 18.32 3.08 0.11
N LEU A 33 18.94 2.01 -0.38
CA LEU A 33 20.36 1.74 -0.21
C LEU A 33 21.18 2.05 -1.46
N GLY A 34 20.59 1.99 -2.65
CA GLY A 34 21.26 2.18 -3.93
C GLY A 34 21.31 3.62 -4.43
N THR A 35 20.54 4.55 -3.81
CA THR A 35 20.53 5.95 -4.22
C THR A 35 21.34 6.83 -3.25
N ASN A 36 21.95 7.90 -3.76
CA ASN A 36 22.61 8.89 -2.90
C ASN A 36 21.57 9.76 -2.18
N ASN A 37 21.41 9.50 -0.88
CA ASN A 37 20.48 10.19 0.00
C ASN A 37 21.15 10.66 1.33
N LYS A 38 22.48 10.65 1.40
CA LYS A 38 23.24 10.86 2.66
C LYS A 38 22.89 12.18 3.35
N ASP A 39 22.68 13.26 2.59
CA ASP A 39 22.46 14.60 3.11
C ASP A 39 20.99 15.02 3.12
N HIS A 40 20.08 14.14 2.70
CA HIS A 40 18.67 14.44 2.48
C HIS A 40 17.76 13.64 3.41
N LEU A 41 16.58 14.19 3.70
CA LEU A 41 15.51 13.44 4.32
C LEU A 41 15.01 12.34 3.37
N VAL A 42 14.68 11.20 3.92
CA VAL A 42 13.96 10.13 3.20
C VAL A 42 12.61 9.91 3.85
N ILE A 43 11.55 10.11 3.07
CA ILE A 43 10.17 9.78 3.47
C ILE A 43 9.71 8.60 2.64
N VAL A 44 9.17 7.57 3.28
CA VAL A 44 8.48 6.45 2.63
C VAL A 44 7.00 6.55 2.95
N THR A 45 6.16 6.52 1.93
CA THR A 45 4.71 6.47 2.10
C THR A 45 4.13 5.15 1.60
N THR A 46 3.28 4.55 2.42
CA THR A 46 2.61 3.27 2.15
C THR A 46 1.30 3.18 2.93
N PHE A 47 0.51 2.12 2.69
CA PHE A 47 -0.65 1.81 3.52
C PHE A 47 -0.21 1.38 4.92
N ALA A 48 -0.83 1.96 5.94
CA ALA A 48 -0.49 1.69 7.34
C ALA A 48 -0.74 0.22 7.76
N SER A 49 -1.61 -0.49 7.05
CA SER A 49 -1.94 -1.90 7.28
C SER A 49 -0.93 -2.89 6.68
N GLN A 50 0.00 -2.44 5.82
CA GLN A 50 0.98 -3.32 5.18
C GLN A 50 2.16 -3.63 6.11
N ILE A 51 1.94 -4.43 7.14
CA ILE A 51 2.92 -4.77 8.18
C ILE A 51 4.21 -5.37 7.60
N ALA A 52 4.13 -6.22 6.58
CA ALA A 52 5.30 -6.80 5.92
C ALA A 52 6.16 -5.72 5.23
N ARG A 53 5.53 -4.72 4.59
CA ARG A 53 6.20 -3.59 3.98
C ARG A 53 6.88 -2.71 5.02
N LEU A 54 6.19 -2.42 6.15
CA LEU A 54 6.77 -1.68 7.27
C LEU A 54 8.00 -2.38 7.84
N LYS A 55 7.97 -3.72 7.95
CA LYS A 55 9.13 -4.53 8.37
C LYS A 55 10.34 -4.33 7.45
N SER A 56 10.13 -4.35 6.14
CA SER A 56 11.19 -4.11 5.15
C SER A 56 11.76 -2.69 5.24
N ILE A 57 10.91 -1.68 5.41
CA ILE A 57 11.32 -0.29 5.58
C ILE A 57 12.18 -0.13 6.84
N ILE A 58 11.78 -0.75 7.95
CA ILE A 58 12.54 -0.73 9.22
C ILE A 58 13.91 -1.37 9.01
N GLU A 59 13.98 -2.55 8.39
CA GLU A 59 15.25 -3.23 8.11
C GLU A 59 16.22 -2.32 7.34
N PHE A 60 15.75 -1.68 6.26
CA PHE A 60 16.61 -0.81 5.45
C PHE A 60 16.94 0.51 6.15
N GLY A 61 16.02 1.07 6.92
CA GLY A 61 16.29 2.24 7.76
C GLY A 61 17.41 1.99 8.76
N LYS A 62 17.46 0.81 9.37
CA LYS A 62 18.56 0.38 10.24
C LYS A 62 19.88 0.25 9.48
N LYS A 63 19.88 -0.34 8.27
CA LYS A 63 21.06 -0.41 7.40
C LYS A 63 21.59 0.97 6.98
N MET A 64 20.67 1.94 6.77
CA MET A 64 21.00 3.33 6.53
C MET A 64 21.53 4.06 7.79
N ARG A 65 21.50 3.43 8.97
CA ARG A 65 21.81 4.03 10.28
C ARG A 65 21.00 5.28 10.58
N ARG A 66 19.73 5.30 10.18
CA ARG A 66 18.78 6.40 10.42
C ARG A 66 17.85 6.11 11.58
N LYS A 67 17.43 7.15 12.29
CA LYS A 67 16.31 7.08 13.24
C LYS A 67 15.02 6.94 12.44
N ILE A 68 14.24 5.90 12.75
CA ILE A 68 13.03 5.59 12.01
C ILE A 68 11.83 6.14 12.77
N ILE A 69 11.06 7.01 12.12
CA ILE A 69 9.92 7.69 12.72
C ILE A 69 8.65 7.34 11.94
N PHE A 70 7.65 6.81 12.61
CA PHE A 70 6.34 6.58 12.04
C PHE A 70 5.41 7.72 12.44
N LEU A 71 4.97 8.53 11.46
CA LEU A 71 4.13 9.70 11.68
C LEU A 71 2.69 9.46 11.30
N GLY A 72 1.79 9.70 12.24
CA GLY A 72 0.35 9.75 12.03
C GLY A 72 -0.44 8.65 12.74
N ARG A 73 -1.72 8.95 12.97
CA ARG A 73 -2.63 8.11 13.78
C ARG A 73 -2.83 6.71 13.21
N SER A 74 -2.93 6.58 11.89
CA SER A 74 -3.17 5.28 11.26
C SER A 74 -2.00 4.33 11.48
N LEU A 75 -0.76 4.78 11.26
CA LEU A 75 0.44 3.97 11.52
C LEU A 75 0.52 3.57 13.00
N HIS A 76 0.31 4.52 13.92
CA HIS A 76 0.28 4.23 15.36
C HIS A 76 -0.76 3.15 15.67
N LYS A 77 -2.01 3.29 15.18
CA LYS A 77 -3.09 2.33 15.42
C LYS A 77 -2.77 0.93 14.90
N TYR A 78 -2.33 0.81 13.63
CA TYR A 78 -2.08 -0.50 13.01
C TYR A 78 -0.86 -1.19 13.62
N VAL A 79 0.21 -0.45 13.92
CA VAL A 79 1.40 -1.02 14.57
C VAL A 79 1.07 -1.49 15.98
N THR A 80 0.40 -0.66 16.79
CA THR A 80 -0.02 -1.05 18.14
C THR A 80 -0.93 -2.29 18.10
N ALA A 81 -1.89 -2.36 17.18
CA ALA A 81 -2.74 -3.54 17.03
C ALA A 81 -1.94 -4.81 16.69
N ALA A 82 -0.98 -4.70 15.77
CA ALA A 82 -0.13 -5.84 15.38
C ALA A 82 0.81 -6.27 16.51
N GLU A 83 1.28 -5.34 17.34
CA GLU A 83 2.09 -5.64 18.54
C GLU A 83 1.25 -6.33 19.61
N ASN A 84 0.02 -5.87 19.85
CA ASN A 84 -0.89 -6.44 20.86
C ASN A 84 -1.22 -7.92 20.61
N ILE A 85 -1.19 -8.35 19.34
CA ILE A 85 -1.39 -9.76 18.96
C ILE A 85 -0.06 -10.48 18.63
N ASN A 86 1.06 -9.90 19.04
CA ASN A 86 2.40 -10.48 18.96
C ASN A 86 2.89 -10.85 17.53
N ILE A 87 2.35 -10.21 16.48
CA ILE A 87 2.83 -10.42 15.10
C ILE A 87 4.17 -9.72 14.87
N VAL A 88 4.38 -8.56 15.48
CA VAL A 88 5.60 -7.74 15.37
C VAL A 88 5.96 -7.09 16.70
N ASN A 89 7.17 -6.54 16.79
CA ASN A 89 7.61 -5.67 17.88
C ASN A 89 8.44 -4.54 17.27
N PHE A 90 7.76 -3.59 16.62
CA PHE A 90 8.38 -2.47 15.92
C PHE A 90 8.79 -1.34 16.85
N SER A 91 8.07 -1.13 17.96
CA SER A 91 8.30 -0.05 18.92
C SER A 91 9.70 -0.04 19.53
N LYS A 92 10.43 -1.17 19.48
CA LYS A 92 11.85 -1.23 19.89
C LYS A 92 12.81 -0.61 18.87
N ASP A 93 12.41 -0.50 17.61
CA ASP A 93 13.23 -0.06 16.48
C ASP A 93 12.78 1.29 15.90
N VAL A 94 11.52 1.69 16.19
CA VAL A 94 10.92 2.90 15.63
C VAL A 94 10.28 3.78 16.70
N GLU A 95 10.23 5.07 16.45
CA GLU A 95 9.45 6.00 17.26
C GLU A 95 8.06 6.20 16.63
N LEU A 96 7.01 5.81 17.36
CA LEU A 96 5.62 5.98 16.93
C LEU A 96 5.08 7.35 17.38
N VAL A 97 4.72 8.20 16.44
CA VAL A 97 4.24 9.57 16.70
C VAL A 97 2.84 9.73 16.11
N GLY A 98 1.80 9.44 16.93
CA GLY A 98 0.41 9.36 16.49
C GLY A 98 -0.38 10.66 16.58
N TYR A 99 -0.10 11.51 17.57
CA TYR A 99 -0.91 12.68 17.90
C TYR A 99 -0.41 13.97 17.25
N ALA A 100 -1.33 14.83 16.84
CA ALA A 100 -1.02 16.03 16.04
C ALA A 100 0.02 16.97 16.69
N SER A 101 -0.04 17.19 17.99
CA SER A 101 0.92 18.01 18.72
C SER A 101 2.33 17.42 18.71
N GLN A 102 2.41 16.10 18.92
CA GLN A 102 3.67 15.35 18.88
C GLN A 102 4.26 15.33 17.46
N VAL A 103 3.42 15.15 16.43
CA VAL A 103 3.83 15.21 15.02
C VAL A 103 4.47 16.56 14.71
N ARG A 104 3.84 17.67 15.11
CA ARG A 104 4.40 19.01 14.91
C ARG A 104 5.74 19.21 15.62
N LYS A 105 5.87 18.73 16.86
CA LYS A 105 7.14 18.79 17.63
C LYS A 105 8.22 17.97 16.93
N LYS A 106 7.90 16.74 16.53
CA LYS A 106 8.85 15.83 15.86
C LYS A 106 9.31 16.36 14.51
N LEU A 107 8.44 16.96 13.73
CA LEU A 107 8.80 17.57 12.43
C LEU A 107 9.81 18.69 12.59
N LYS A 108 9.65 19.58 13.61
CA LYS A 108 10.66 20.61 13.93
C LYS A 108 12.02 20.03 14.35
N GLU A 109 12.03 18.84 14.99
CA GLU A 109 13.26 18.13 15.32
C GLU A 109 13.93 17.55 14.06
N ILE A 110 13.14 16.90 13.20
CA ILE A 110 13.59 16.32 11.92
C ILE A 110 14.18 17.40 11.02
N GLU A 111 13.55 18.56 10.93
CA GLU A 111 14.00 19.68 10.09
C GLU A 111 15.41 20.19 10.42
N LYS A 112 15.82 20.09 11.68
CA LYS A 112 17.17 20.49 12.11
C LYS A 112 18.28 19.56 11.56
N ASN A 113 18.00 18.27 11.41
CA ASN A 113 18.94 17.25 10.97
C ASN A 113 18.25 16.20 10.07
N PRO A 114 17.72 16.57 8.89
CA PRO A 114 16.85 15.70 8.10
C PRO A 114 17.53 14.39 7.69
N SER A 115 18.83 14.42 7.39
CA SER A 115 19.59 13.24 6.97
C SER A 115 19.71 12.14 8.03
N LYS A 116 19.47 12.46 9.31
CA LYS A 116 19.47 11.46 10.39
C LYS A 116 18.21 10.61 10.47
N TYR A 117 17.18 10.96 9.70
CA TYR A 117 15.86 10.35 9.82
C TYR A 117 15.42 9.62 8.56
N LEU A 118 14.70 8.51 8.76
CA LEU A 118 13.80 7.89 7.81
C LEU A 118 12.40 8.06 8.36
N VAL A 119 11.56 8.77 7.63
CA VAL A 119 10.16 9.00 8.04
C VAL A 119 9.24 8.09 7.26
N VAL A 120 8.30 7.44 7.95
CA VAL A 120 7.19 6.72 7.33
C VAL A 120 5.90 7.43 7.66
N CYS A 121 5.09 7.72 6.66
CA CYS A 121 3.78 8.37 6.85
C CYS A 121 2.76 7.91 5.81
N THR A 122 1.48 8.18 6.10
CA THR A 122 0.39 8.00 5.13
C THR A 122 0.26 9.19 4.19
N GLY A 123 -0.52 9.05 3.15
CA GLY A 123 -0.69 10.06 2.10
C GLY A 123 -0.32 9.54 0.71
N ASN A 124 -0.26 8.22 0.59
CA ASN A 124 0.15 7.56 -0.64
C ASN A 124 -0.84 7.72 -1.80
N GLN A 125 -2.11 8.07 -1.53
CA GLN A 125 -3.13 8.40 -2.55
C GLN A 125 -3.33 9.91 -2.71
N GLY A 126 -2.55 10.74 -2.00
CA GLY A 126 -2.75 12.19 -1.99
C GLY A 126 -3.93 12.63 -1.13
N GLU A 127 -4.35 11.81 -0.16
CA GLU A 127 -5.49 12.10 0.72
C GLU A 127 -5.29 13.44 1.45
N PRO A 128 -6.24 14.40 1.38
CA PRO A 128 -6.04 15.78 1.84
C PRO A 128 -5.60 15.91 3.31
N ARG A 129 -6.09 15.01 4.18
CA ARG A 129 -5.79 15.04 5.62
C ARG A 129 -4.56 14.21 6.01
N ALA A 130 -3.92 13.52 5.08
CA ALA A 130 -2.75 12.70 5.34
C ALA A 130 -1.50 13.55 5.62
N VAL A 131 -0.56 12.96 6.36
CA VAL A 131 0.66 13.66 6.78
C VAL A 131 1.48 14.15 5.58
N LEU A 132 1.70 13.30 4.57
CA LEU A 132 2.51 13.66 3.41
C LEU A 132 1.89 14.82 2.61
N THR A 133 0.58 14.78 2.37
CA THR A 133 -0.14 15.84 1.64
C THR A 133 -0.03 17.15 2.38
N ARG A 134 -0.23 17.15 3.69
CA ARG A 134 -0.11 18.36 4.52
C ARG A 134 1.33 18.90 4.58
N LEU A 135 2.34 18.04 4.51
CA LEU A 135 3.75 18.44 4.36
C LEU A 135 3.97 19.13 3.00
N ALA A 136 3.47 18.53 1.93
CA ALA A 136 3.59 19.08 0.58
C ALA A 136 2.89 20.45 0.43
N LEU A 137 1.76 20.65 1.13
CA LEU A 137 1.00 21.90 1.17
C LEU A 137 1.54 22.91 2.20
N SER A 138 2.65 22.59 2.91
CA SER A 138 3.23 23.46 3.96
C SER A 138 2.28 23.75 5.14
N GLU A 139 1.32 22.87 5.42
CA GLU A 139 0.38 22.98 6.56
C GLU A 139 0.99 22.48 7.89
N LEU A 140 2.15 21.84 7.81
CA LEU A 140 2.90 21.32 8.94
C LEU A 140 4.25 22.05 9.03
N PRO A 141 4.84 22.19 10.25
CA PRO A 141 6.08 22.92 10.46
C PRO A 141 7.29 22.10 10.02
N PHE A 142 7.43 21.94 8.72
CA PHE A 142 8.55 21.28 8.05
C PHE A 142 8.63 21.78 6.60
N HIS A 143 9.84 22.08 6.11
CA HIS A 143 10.09 22.55 4.75
C HIS A 143 11.00 21.55 4.04
N PHE A 144 10.52 21.01 2.93
CA PHE A 144 11.33 20.18 2.05
C PHE A 144 12.51 20.97 1.49
N LYS A 145 13.66 20.32 1.38
CA LYS A 145 14.82 20.83 0.68
C LYS A 145 14.96 20.15 -0.69
N PRO A 146 15.48 20.85 -1.70
CA PRO A 146 15.83 20.20 -2.97
C PRO A 146 16.72 18.98 -2.72
N GLY A 147 16.35 17.87 -3.35
CA GLY A 147 17.06 16.60 -3.15
C GLY A 147 16.48 15.70 -2.06
N ASP A 148 15.56 16.15 -1.20
CA ASP A 148 14.84 15.25 -0.28
C ASP A 148 14.10 14.16 -1.08
N HIS A 149 14.04 12.95 -0.53
CA HIS A 149 13.47 11.79 -1.20
C HIS A 149 12.08 11.48 -0.66
N VAL A 150 11.12 11.26 -1.57
CA VAL A 150 9.82 10.68 -1.25
C VAL A 150 9.64 9.40 -2.06
N VAL A 151 9.48 8.28 -1.36
CA VAL A 151 9.34 6.94 -1.91
C VAL A 151 7.88 6.49 -1.74
N PHE A 152 7.18 6.33 -2.84
CA PHE A 152 5.83 5.79 -2.86
C PHE A 152 5.87 4.28 -2.97
N SER A 153 5.74 3.61 -1.83
CA SER A 153 5.72 2.15 -1.76
C SER A 153 4.30 1.61 -1.88
N CYS A 154 3.62 2.07 -2.91
CA CYS A 154 2.26 1.71 -3.28
C CYS A 154 1.97 2.15 -4.72
N ARG A 155 0.94 1.58 -5.34
CA ARG A 155 0.34 2.11 -6.59
C ARG A 155 -0.79 3.06 -6.28
N VAL A 156 -1.13 3.90 -7.25
CA VAL A 156 -2.34 4.71 -7.21
C VAL A 156 -3.54 3.79 -7.45
N ILE A 157 -4.54 3.89 -6.59
CA ILE A 157 -5.84 3.23 -6.80
C ILE A 157 -6.50 3.92 -8.01
N PRO A 158 -6.93 3.18 -9.05
CA PRO A 158 -7.40 3.74 -10.33
C PRO A 158 -8.82 4.35 -10.24
N ALA A 159 -9.06 5.14 -9.19
CA ALA A 159 -10.26 5.96 -9.04
C ALA A 159 -9.93 7.41 -9.40
N PRO A 160 -10.79 8.14 -10.15
CA PRO A 160 -10.51 9.50 -10.62
C PRO A 160 -10.04 10.45 -9.51
N ILE A 161 -10.68 10.36 -8.34
CA ILE A 161 -10.32 11.21 -7.19
C ILE A 161 -8.90 10.91 -6.65
N ASN A 162 -8.51 9.63 -6.59
CA ASN A 162 -7.17 9.25 -6.13
C ASN A 162 -6.10 9.64 -7.13
N ILE A 163 -6.38 9.50 -8.43
CA ILE A 163 -5.48 9.93 -9.51
C ILE A 163 -5.26 11.44 -9.41
N ALA A 164 -6.33 12.24 -9.32
CA ALA A 164 -6.25 13.69 -9.22
C ALA A 164 -5.48 14.15 -7.97
N ASN A 165 -5.83 13.60 -6.80
CA ASN A 165 -5.16 13.92 -5.55
C ASN A 165 -3.68 13.58 -5.56
N ARG A 166 -3.32 12.40 -6.10
CA ARG A 166 -1.94 11.95 -6.19
C ARG A 166 -1.14 12.80 -7.17
N THR A 167 -1.70 13.17 -8.31
CA THR A 167 -1.06 14.06 -9.29
C THR A 167 -0.75 15.40 -8.64
N MET A 168 -1.75 16.04 -8.00
CA MET A 168 -1.56 17.28 -7.27
C MET A 168 -0.46 17.19 -6.20
N LEU A 169 -0.46 16.12 -5.40
CA LEU A 169 0.56 15.88 -4.38
C LEU A 169 1.97 15.83 -4.99
N GLU A 170 2.14 15.07 -6.07
CA GLU A 170 3.45 14.93 -6.72
C GLU A 170 3.92 16.24 -7.36
N GLU A 171 3.03 17.02 -7.96
CA GLU A 171 3.36 18.35 -8.48
C GLU A 171 3.85 19.28 -7.37
N LYS A 172 3.18 19.29 -6.21
CA LYS A 172 3.61 20.09 -5.05
C LYS A 172 4.97 19.65 -4.51
N LEU A 173 5.26 18.36 -4.48
CA LEU A 173 6.57 17.81 -4.08
C LEU A 173 7.65 18.18 -5.10
N LYS A 174 7.38 18.02 -6.40
CA LYS A 174 8.32 18.40 -7.48
C LYS A 174 8.67 19.90 -7.45
N ALA A 175 7.67 20.75 -7.23
CA ALA A 175 7.88 22.20 -7.12
C ALA A 175 8.82 22.59 -5.96
N LYS A 176 9.00 21.71 -4.96
CA LYS A 176 9.95 21.86 -3.84
C LYS A 176 11.31 21.19 -4.11
N GLY A 177 11.55 20.68 -5.31
CA GLY A 177 12.79 19.97 -5.68
C GLY A 177 12.94 18.58 -5.09
N VAL A 178 11.85 17.97 -4.61
CA VAL A 178 11.85 16.62 -4.02
C VAL A 178 12.05 15.57 -5.13
N ARG A 179 12.92 14.59 -4.87
CA ARG A 179 13.09 13.41 -5.72
C ARG A 179 12.02 12.38 -5.39
N ILE A 180 11.24 12.01 -6.39
CA ILE A 180 10.10 11.09 -6.23
C ILE A 180 10.44 9.74 -6.84
N PHE A 181 10.28 8.68 -6.04
CA PHE A 181 10.39 7.28 -6.47
C PHE A 181 9.00 6.63 -6.39
N ARG A 182 8.57 5.99 -7.48
CA ARG A 182 7.23 5.43 -7.64
C ARG A 182 7.28 3.92 -7.83
N ASP A 183 6.12 3.29 -7.76
CA ASP A 183 5.90 1.89 -8.13
C ASP A 183 6.76 0.88 -7.37
N ILE A 184 7.23 1.26 -6.18
CA ILE A 184 7.95 0.39 -5.26
C ILE A 184 6.94 -0.51 -4.53
N HIS A 185 6.29 -1.39 -5.30
CA HIS A 185 5.07 -2.05 -4.86
C HIS A 185 4.93 -3.47 -5.42
N SER A 186 4.29 -4.32 -4.64
CA SER A 186 3.63 -5.55 -5.08
C SER A 186 2.18 -5.50 -4.63
N SER A 187 1.25 -5.94 -5.48
CA SER A 187 -0.17 -5.97 -5.16
C SER A 187 -0.47 -6.97 -4.06
N GLY A 188 -1.49 -6.68 -3.24
CA GLY A 188 -2.08 -7.66 -2.33
C GLY A 188 -3.23 -8.45 -2.94
N HIS A 189 -3.68 -8.05 -4.14
CA HIS A 189 -4.76 -8.73 -4.87
C HIS A 189 -4.19 -9.83 -5.74
N ALA A 190 -4.88 -10.97 -5.80
CA ALA A 190 -4.53 -12.09 -6.64
C ALA A 190 -4.76 -11.78 -8.13
N ALA A 191 -3.80 -12.14 -8.98
CA ALA A 191 -3.95 -12.08 -10.43
C ALA A 191 -4.52 -13.40 -10.99
N ARG A 192 -4.74 -13.46 -12.31
CA ARG A 192 -5.47 -14.55 -12.95
C ARG A 192 -4.95 -15.94 -12.59
N GLU A 193 -3.64 -16.14 -12.59
CA GLU A 193 -3.07 -17.47 -12.33
C GLU A 193 -3.10 -17.86 -10.84
N ASP A 194 -3.07 -16.89 -9.92
CA ASP A 194 -3.30 -17.16 -8.50
C ASP A 194 -4.78 -17.54 -8.24
N LEU A 195 -5.71 -16.87 -8.94
CA LEU A 195 -7.14 -17.19 -8.88
C LEU A 195 -7.43 -18.57 -9.47
N ARG A 196 -6.76 -18.96 -10.56
CA ARG A 196 -6.82 -20.31 -11.13
C ARG A 196 -6.39 -21.36 -10.12
N ASP A 197 -5.24 -21.16 -9.48
CA ASP A 197 -4.72 -22.05 -8.45
C ASP A 197 -5.69 -22.15 -7.26
N LEU A 198 -6.26 -21.03 -6.83
CA LEU A 198 -7.25 -20.97 -5.74
C LEU A 198 -8.49 -21.78 -6.08
N ILE A 199 -9.08 -21.62 -7.26
CA ILE A 199 -10.27 -22.36 -7.70
C ILE A 199 -9.96 -23.87 -7.76
N HIS A 200 -8.80 -24.25 -8.32
CA HIS A 200 -8.36 -25.65 -8.38
C HIS A 200 -8.17 -26.27 -6.99
N LEU A 201 -7.64 -25.51 -6.03
CA LEU A 201 -7.40 -25.97 -4.66
C LEU A 201 -8.73 -26.13 -3.90
N VAL A 202 -9.62 -25.14 -4.04
CA VAL A 202 -10.87 -25.07 -3.26
C VAL A 202 -11.97 -25.93 -3.87
N LYS A 203 -12.04 -26.01 -5.20
CA LYS A 203 -13.09 -26.71 -5.98
C LYS A 203 -14.50 -26.36 -5.48
N PRO A 204 -14.88 -25.08 -5.47
CA PRO A 204 -16.18 -24.68 -4.97
C PRO A 204 -17.31 -25.18 -5.87
N LYS A 205 -18.49 -25.43 -5.31
CA LYS A 205 -19.70 -25.67 -6.12
C LYS A 205 -20.15 -24.40 -6.85
N HIS A 206 -20.07 -23.26 -6.16
CA HIS A 206 -20.49 -21.95 -6.69
C HIS A 206 -19.38 -20.92 -6.53
N LEU A 207 -19.16 -20.11 -7.57
CA LEU A 207 -18.18 -19.02 -7.59
C LEU A 207 -18.90 -17.67 -7.73
N PHE A 208 -18.54 -16.73 -6.85
CA PHE A 208 -19.03 -15.35 -6.83
C PHE A 208 -17.87 -14.38 -7.04
N PRO A 209 -17.64 -13.90 -8.28
CA PRO A 209 -16.72 -12.81 -8.51
C PRO A 209 -17.12 -11.56 -7.73
N ALA A 210 -16.17 -10.92 -7.05
CA ALA A 210 -16.41 -9.75 -6.21
C ALA A 210 -15.31 -8.68 -6.39
N HIS A 211 -15.49 -7.52 -5.75
CA HIS A 211 -14.52 -6.44 -5.69
C HIS A 211 -14.26 -5.74 -7.04
N GLY A 212 -15.31 -5.31 -7.69
CA GLY A 212 -15.21 -4.51 -8.91
C GLY A 212 -16.57 -4.34 -9.59
N ASP A 213 -16.59 -3.54 -10.63
CA ASP A 213 -17.71 -3.45 -11.54
C ASP A 213 -17.72 -4.63 -12.53
N ILE A 214 -18.72 -4.68 -13.38
CA ILE A 214 -18.90 -5.78 -14.35
C ILE A 214 -17.65 -6.00 -15.24
N THR A 215 -16.87 -4.97 -15.53
CA THR A 215 -15.67 -5.08 -16.35
C THR A 215 -14.55 -5.86 -15.66
N LYS A 216 -14.54 -5.87 -14.31
CA LYS A 216 -13.62 -6.64 -13.47
C LYS A 216 -14.15 -8.02 -13.10
N LEU A 217 -15.47 -8.16 -12.97
CA LEU A 217 -16.08 -9.44 -12.64
C LEU A 217 -16.11 -10.41 -13.84
N THR A 218 -16.34 -9.90 -15.05
CA THR A 218 -16.43 -10.71 -16.28
C THR A 218 -15.17 -11.55 -16.57
N PRO A 219 -13.93 -11.02 -16.45
CA PRO A 219 -12.72 -11.84 -16.64
C PRO A 219 -12.63 -13.04 -15.71
N MET A 220 -13.14 -12.92 -14.48
CA MET A 220 -13.19 -14.03 -13.53
C MET A 220 -14.21 -15.11 -13.96
N ALA A 221 -15.37 -14.71 -14.52
CA ALA A 221 -16.30 -15.64 -15.11
C ALA A 221 -15.68 -16.37 -16.32
N GLY A 222 -14.90 -15.67 -17.14
CA GLY A 222 -14.14 -16.27 -18.24
C GLY A 222 -13.12 -17.29 -17.75
N LEU A 223 -12.37 -16.98 -16.69
CA LEU A 223 -11.45 -17.92 -16.06
C LEU A 223 -12.19 -19.17 -15.52
N ALA A 224 -13.32 -18.96 -14.87
CA ALA A 224 -14.15 -20.06 -14.36
C ALA A 224 -14.64 -20.98 -15.48
N ALA A 225 -15.05 -20.41 -16.64
CA ALA A 225 -15.45 -21.18 -17.81
C ALA A 225 -14.32 -22.06 -18.35
N GLU A 226 -13.07 -21.57 -18.39
CA GLU A 226 -11.88 -22.38 -18.74
C GLU A 226 -11.69 -23.57 -17.79
N LEU A 227 -12.18 -23.46 -16.55
CA LEU A 227 -12.10 -24.49 -15.50
C LEU A 227 -13.35 -25.40 -15.45
N GLY A 228 -14.27 -25.26 -16.40
CA GLY A 228 -15.46 -26.10 -16.54
C GLY A 228 -16.69 -25.62 -15.76
N TYR A 229 -16.66 -24.41 -15.19
CA TYR A 229 -17.81 -23.80 -14.53
C TYR A 229 -18.73 -23.08 -15.54
N THR A 230 -20.02 -23.04 -15.28
CA THR A 230 -21.03 -22.46 -16.18
C THR A 230 -21.62 -21.18 -15.58
N LEU A 231 -21.57 -20.10 -16.35
CA LEU A 231 -22.21 -18.83 -15.96
C LEU A 231 -23.74 -19.01 -15.81
N GLY A 232 -24.28 -18.48 -14.71
CA GLY A 232 -25.69 -18.59 -14.35
C GLY A 232 -26.08 -19.90 -13.65
N LYS A 233 -25.17 -20.91 -13.64
CA LYS A 233 -25.34 -22.16 -12.91
C LYS A 233 -24.39 -22.27 -11.73
N ASP A 234 -23.09 -22.21 -12.02
CA ASP A 234 -22.03 -22.39 -11.03
C ASP A 234 -21.28 -21.06 -10.78
N VAL A 235 -21.39 -20.09 -11.70
CA VAL A 235 -20.76 -18.75 -11.58
C VAL A 235 -21.83 -17.68 -11.57
N HIS A 236 -21.82 -16.82 -10.57
CA HIS A 236 -22.86 -15.84 -10.31
C HIS A 236 -22.27 -14.43 -10.32
N LEU A 237 -22.57 -13.64 -11.39
CA LEU A 237 -22.27 -12.21 -11.44
C LEU A 237 -23.39 -11.45 -10.75
N MET A 238 -23.15 -10.99 -9.53
CA MET A 238 -24.15 -10.36 -8.68
C MET A 238 -24.01 -8.83 -8.68
N ARG A 239 -25.13 -8.14 -8.47
CA ARG A 239 -25.19 -6.71 -8.18
C ARG A 239 -25.42 -6.48 -6.69
N ASP A 240 -25.06 -5.29 -6.22
CA ASP A 240 -25.32 -4.89 -4.84
C ASP A 240 -26.82 -5.03 -4.50
N GLY A 241 -27.11 -5.66 -3.37
CA GLY A 241 -28.48 -5.94 -2.93
C GLY A 241 -29.17 -7.13 -3.60
N GLN A 242 -28.56 -7.78 -4.58
CA GLN A 242 -29.06 -9.01 -5.15
C GLN A 242 -28.78 -10.21 -4.25
N PHE A 243 -29.70 -11.16 -4.18
CA PHE A 243 -29.49 -12.43 -3.49
C PHE A 243 -29.86 -13.59 -4.39
N ILE A 244 -29.29 -14.75 -4.08
CA ILE A 244 -29.55 -16.02 -4.77
C ILE A 244 -29.55 -17.14 -3.73
N GLU A 245 -30.47 -18.07 -3.86
CA GLU A 245 -30.47 -19.34 -3.12
C GLU A 245 -29.60 -20.35 -3.86
N ILE A 246 -28.70 -21.02 -3.13
CA ILE A 246 -27.80 -22.06 -3.66
C ILE A 246 -27.99 -23.35 -2.84
N GLU A 247 -28.01 -24.50 -3.54
CA GLU A 247 -28.13 -25.84 -2.95
C GLU A 247 -26.78 -26.52 -2.68
#